data_91e744ed0d37348c01c64e4155667df1
#
_entry.id   91e744ed0d37348c01c64e4155667df1
#
_cell.length_a   1.000
_cell.length_b   1.000
_cell.length_c   1.000
_cell.angle_alpha   90.00
_cell.angle_beta   90.00
_cell.angle_gamma   90.00
#
_symmetry.space_group_name_H-M   'P 1'
#
loop_
_entity.id
_entity.type
_entity.pdbx_description
1 polymer ?
#
loop_
_entity_poly.entity_id
_entity_poly.type
_entity_poly.pdbx_seq_one_letter_code
_entity_poly.pdbx_strand_id
1 'polypeptide(L)'
;MIRIDQLWLCTAPMDMRAGAERLMSCVVQTTGGARAHHGYLFANARATRIKLLVHDGFGVWCAARRLNAGHFAWPREATAKPLSLTQSQFDALIVGLPWQRLPEMSVITRM
;
A
#
# COMPACT_ATOMS: atom_id res chain seq x y z
N MET A 1 14.15 -8.86 9.49
CA MET A 1 13.43 -8.61 8.23
C MET A 1 11.94 -8.51 8.48
N ILE A 2 11.30 -7.62 7.77
CA ILE A 2 9.85 -7.41 7.93
C ILE A 2 9.11 -8.50 7.17
N ARG A 3 8.23 -9.22 7.86
CA ARG A 3 7.38 -10.21 7.22
C ARG A 3 6.07 -9.53 6.82
N ILE A 4 5.70 -9.67 5.56
CA ILE A 4 4.44 -9.15 5.04
C ILE A 4 3.71 -10.29 4.35
N ASP A 5 2.59 -10.70 4.94
CA ASP A 5 1.80 -11.81 4.40
C ASP A 5 0.78 -11.36 3.38
N GLN A 6 0.29 -10.13 3.50
CA GLN A 6 -0.74 -9.60 2.62
C GLN A 6 -0.52 -8.10 2.48
N LEU A 7 -0.72 -7.59 1.26
CA LEU A 7 -0.57 -6.17 0.96
C LEU A 7 -1.91 -5.58 0.57
N TRP A 8 -2.19 -4.41 1.12
CA TRP A 8 -3.42 -3.67 0.88
C TRP A 8 -3.09 -2.25 0.44
N LEU A 9 -3.87 -1.74 -0.50
CA LEU A 9 -3.71 -0.38 -0.99
C LEU A 9 -4.92 0.43 -0.52
N CYS A 10 -4.66 1.40 0.34
CA CYS A 10 -5.69 2.30 0.85
C CYS A 10 -5.78 3.47 -0.10
N THR A 11 -6.86 3.52 -0.87
CA THR A 11 -6.95 4.39 -2.05
C THR A 11 -7.21 5.86 -1.75
N ALA A 12 -7.83 6.17 -0.61
CA ALA A 12 -8.11 7.56 -0.26
C ALA A 12 -6.80 8.31 -0.01
N PRO A 13 -6.66 9.53 -0.54
CA PRO A 13 -5.44 10.30 -0.34
C PRO A 13 -5.19 10.58 1.14
N MET A 14 -3.92 10.57 1.52
CA MET A 14 -3.51 10.80 2.90
C MET A 14 -2.45 11.90 2.93
N ASP A 15 -2.51 12.74 3.95
CA ASP A 15 -1.46 13.72 4.19
C ASP A 15 -0.20 12.97 4.60
N MET A 16 0.89 13.18 3.88
CA MET A 16 2.14 12.46 4.16
C MET A 16 2.81 12.89 5.44
N ARG A 17 2.30 13.92 6.11
CA ARG A 17 2.77 14.27 7.45
C ARG A 17 2.15 13.37 8.52
N ALA A 18 1.16 12.58 8.15
CA ALA A 18 0.54 11.66 9.09
C ALA A 18 1.54 10.63 9.57
N GLY A 19 1.63 10.45 10.88
CA GLY A 19 2.49 9.44 11.47
C GLY A 19 1.80 8.09 11.54
N ALA A 20 2.53 7.11 12.09
CA ALA A 20 2.06 5.74 12.17
C ALA A 20 0.72 5.60 12.90
N GLU A 21 0.51 6.38 13.97
CA GLU A 21 -0.73 6.28 14.73
C GLU A 21 -1.94 6.68 13.90
N ARG A 22 -1.82 7.76 13.14
CA ARG A 22 -2.92 8.24 12.31
C ARG A 22 -3.21 7.28 11.17
N LEU A 23 -2.16 6.73 10.56
CA LEU A 23 -2.32 5.74 9.52
C LEU A 23 -2.98 4.47 10.06
N MET A 24 -2.57 4.04 11.25
CA MET A 24 -3.17 2.88 11.91
C MET A 24 -4.65 3.12 12.20
N SER A 25 -5.01 4.33 12.67
CA SER A 25 -6.41 4.67 12.87
C SER A 25 -7.21 4.56 11.60
N CYS A 26 -6.64 5.00 10.49
CA CYS A 26 -7.30 4.91 9.19
C CYS A 26 -7.56 3.45 8.81
N VAL A 27 -6.57 2.57 9.03
CA VAL A 27 -6.73 1.15 8.76
C VAL A 27 -7.85 0.56 9.61
N VAL A 28 -7.85 0.87 10.90
CA VAL A 28 -8.87 0.36 11.81
C VAL A 28 -10.27 0.82 11.39
N GLN A 29 -10.40 2.08 11.01
CA GLN A 29 -11.69 2.63 10.59
C GLN A 29 -12.20 2.00 9.30
N THR A 30 -11.32 1.66 8.38
CA THR A 30 -11.74 1.14 7.09
C THR A 30 -11.88 -0.37 7.06
N THR A 31 -11.14 -1.09 7.89
CA THR A 31 -11.13 -2.56 7.87
C THR A 31 -11.64 -3.20 9.15
N GLY A 32 -11.88 -2.41 10.20
CA GLY A 32 -12.29 -2.93 11.49
C GLY A 32 -11.13 -3.35 12.38
N GLY A 33 -9.92 -3.39 11.86
CA GLY A 33 -8.74 -3.73 12.65
C GLY A 33 -7.54 -3.99 11.77
N ALA A 34 -6.36 -3.64 12.25
CA ALA A 34 -5.13 -3.92 11.54
C ALA A 34 -4.66 -5.32 11.90
N ARG A 35 -4.33 -6.12 10.90
CA ARG A 35 -3.86 -7.49 11.12
C ARG A 35 -2.35 -7.53 11.14
N ALA A 36 -1.80 -8.36 12.03
CA ALA A 36 -0.36 -8.51 12.13
C ALA A 36 0.21 -9.03 10.81
N HIS A 37 1.35 -8.49 10.42
CA HIS A 37 2.07 -8.84 9.19
C HIS A 37 1.31 -8.52 7.91
N HIS A 38 0.28 -7.67 7.98
CA HIS A 38 -0.35 -7.11 6.79
C HIS A 38 0.25 -5.73 6.54
N GLY A 39 0.55 -5.45 5.29
CA GLY A 39 1.07 -4.17 4.86
C GLY A 39 -0.04 -3.31 4.28
N TYR A 40 -0.04 -2.04 4.65
CA TYR A 40 -1.04 -1.08 4.18
C TYR A 40 -0.32 0.10 3.52
N LEU A 41 -0.65 0.33 2.25
CA LEU A 41 -0.04 1.41 1.48
C LEU A 41 -0.97 2.59 1.38
N PHE A 42 -0.38 3.78 1.54
CA PHE A 42 -1.08 5.06 1.44
C PHE A 42 -0.31 5.95 0.50
N ALA A 43 -1.01 6.88 -0.16
CA ALA A 43 -0.37 7.85 -1.03
C ALA A 43 -0.94 9.25 -0.78
N ASN A 44 -0.15 10.27 -1.10
CA ASN A 44 -0.66 11.63 -1.12
C ASN A 44 -1.52 11.84 -2.38
N ALA A 45 -2.21 12.98 -2.45
CA ALA A 45 -3.15 13.22 -3.54
C ALA A 45 -2.50 13.22 -4.92
N ARG A 46 -1.24 13.62 -5.01
CA ARG A 46 -0.52 13.65 -6.27
C ARG A 46 0.16 12.34 -6.63
N ALA A 47 0.10 11.36 -5.74
CA ALA A 47 0.76 10.07 -5.92
C ALA A 47 2.27 10.22 -6.14
N THR A 48 2.88 11.21 -5.49
CA THR A 48 4.33 11.42 -5.55
C THR A 48 5.05 10.81 -4.37
N ARG A 49 4.32 10.49 -3.30
CA ARG A 49 4.88 9.87 -2.11
C ARG A 49 3.94 8.80 -1.61
N ILE A 50 4.51 7.70 -1.15
CA ILE A 50 3.74 6.63 -0.53
C ILE A 50 4.32 6.30 0.83
N LYS A 51 3.49 5.72 1.69
CA LYS A 51 3.92 5.17 2.97
C LYS A 51 3.40 3.76 3.10
N LEU A 52 4.24 2.91 3.66
CA LEU A 52 3.89 1.52 3.95
C LEU A 52 3.87 1.35 5.47
N LEU A 53 2.75 0.86 5.97
CA LEU A 53 2.56 0.60 7.39
C LEU A 53 2.42 -0.90 7.60
N VAL A 54 3.22 -1.45 8.50
CA VAL A 54 3.15 -2.87 8.87
C VAL A 54 3.27 -2.97 10.39
N HIS A 55 2.40 -3.76 11.03
CA HIS A 55 2.60 -4.04 12.44
C HIS A 55 2.80 -5.54 12.65
N ASP A 56 3.53 -5.90 13.70
CA ASP A 56 3.90 -7.27 13.95
C ASP A 56 3.49 -7.77 15.35
N GLY A 57 2.64 -7.00 16.02
CA GLY A 57 2.20 -7.33 17.37
C GLY A 57 3.09 -6.73 18.46
N PHE A 58 4.31 -6.33 18.12
CA PHE A 58 5.23 -5.70 19.05
C PHE A 58 5.41 -4.22 18.76
N GLY A 59 5.30 -3.85 17.51
CA GLY A 59 5.48 -2.48 17.10
C GLY A 59 4.99 -2.27 15.68
N VAL A 60 5.30 -1.08 15.16
CA VAL A 60 4.83 -0.66 13.85
C VAL A 60 6.01 -0.19 13.01
N TRP A 61 6.09 -0.71 11.79
CA TRP A 61 7.01 -0.23 10.79
C TRP A 61 6.28 0.77 9.91
N CYS A 62 6.88 1.91 9.65
CA CYS A 62 6.32 2.89 8.75
C CYS A 62 7.45 3.37 7.83
N ALA A 63 7.38 2.99 6.58
CA ALA A 63 8.39 3.34 5.59
C ALA A 63 7.80 4.32 4.59
N ALA A 64 8.59 5.31 4.16
CA ALA A 64 8.17 6.29 3.18
C ALA A 64 9.04 6.16 1.93
N ARG A 65 8.42 6.37 0.76
CA ARG A 65 9.16 6.33 -0.49
C ARG A 65 8.69 7.45 -1.40
N ARG A 66 9.64 8.09 -2.04
CA ARG A 66 9.43 9.09 -3.08
C ARG A 66 10.28 8.70 -4.28
N LEU A 67 9.69 8.76 -5.47
CA LEU A 67 10.46 8.50 -6.68
C LEU A 67 11.30 9.72 -7.02
N ASN A 68 12.47 9.50 -7.61
CA ASN A 68 13.33 10.60 -8.05
C ASN A 68 12.70 11.38 -9.19
N ALA A 69 11.90 10.71 -10.00
CA ALA A 69 11.18 11.35 -11.11
C ALA A 69 9.85 10.62 -11.30
N GLY A 70 8.84 11.39 -11.72
CA GLY A 70 7.52 10.83 -11.98
C GLY A 70 6.71 10.63 -10.72
N HIS A 71 5.71 9.79 -10.83
CA HIS A 71 4.80 9.51 -9.73
C HIS A 71 4.35 8.05 -9.79
N PHE A 72 3.76 7.60 -8.69
CA PHE A 72 3.25 6.23 -8.60
C PHE A 72 1.95 6.11 -9.39
N ALA A 73 1.71 4.93 -9.96
CA ALA A 73 0.43 4.64 -10.59
C ALA A 73 -0.58 4.34 -9.48
N TRP A 74 -1.43 5.29 -9.17
CA TRP A 74 -2.37 5.18 -8.06
C TRP A 74 -3.80 5.24 -8.59
N PRO A 75 -4.74 4.47 -8.01
CA PRO A 75 -6.13 4.52 -8.44
C PRO A 75 -6.68 5.94 -8.32
N ARG A 76 -7.41 6.38 -9.33
CA ARG A 76 -7.94 7.75 -9.35
C ARG A 76 -9.10 7.92 -8.41
N GLU A 77 -9.91 6.87 -8.24
CA GLU A 77 -11.08 6.93 -7.40
C GLU A 77 -10.84 6.19 -6.10
N ALA A 78 -11.21 6.84 -5.01
CA ALA A 78 -11.11 6.21 -3.71
C ALA A 78 -12.19 5.14 -3.58
N THR A 79 -11.81 4.03 -2.93
CA THR A 79 -12.75 2.95 -2.63
C THR A 79 -13.00 2.93 -1.12
N ALA A 80 -14.16 2.38 -0.73
CA ALA A 80 -14.49 2.29 0.69
C ALA A 80 -13.56 1.35 1.43
N LYS A 81 -13.10 0.30 0.76
CA LYS A 81 -12.21 -0.69 1.35
C LYS A 81 -10.89 -0.76 0.59
N PRO A 82 -9.81 -1.15 1.28
CA PRO A 82 -8.52 -1.29 0.62
C PRO A 82 -8.56 -2.34 -0.48
N LEU A 83 -7.72 -2.13 -1.48
CA LEU A 83 -7.54 -3.08 -2.57
C LEU A 83 -6.40 -4.03 -2.24
N SER A 84 -6.59 -5.31 -2.54
CA SER A 84 -5.55 -6.31 -2.34
C SER A 84 -4.51 -6.20 -3.46
N LEU A 85 -3.23 -6.34 -3.10
CA LEU A 85 -2.14 -6.36 -4.05
C LEU A 85 -1.39 -7.68 -3.97
N THR A 86 -0.98 -8.19 -5.12
CA THR A 86 -0.02 -9.30 -5.16
C THR A 86 1.38 -8.74 -4.94
N GLN A 87 2.33 -9.60 -4.65
CA GLN A 87 3.73 -9.19 -4.51
C GLN A 87 4.25 -8.59 -5.81
N SER A 88 3.89 -9.17 -6.95
CA SER A 88 4.32 -8.65 -8.26
C SER A 88 3.77 -7.26 -8.51
N GLN A 89 2.51 -7.03 -8.15
CA GLN A 89 1.91 -5.71 -8.28
C GLN A 89 2.60 -4.69 -7.38
N PHE A 90 2.92 -5.08 -6.16
CA PHE A 90 3.63 -4.20 -5.23
C PHE A 90 5.01 -3.85 -5.77
N ASP A 91 5.75 -4.85 -6.27
CA ASP A 91 7.09 -4.60 -6.81
C ASP A 91 7.05 -3.62 -7.97
N ALA A 92 6.04 -3.71 -8.83
CA ALA A 92 5.87 -2.78 -9.93
C ALA A 92 5.47 -1.40 -9.44
N LEU A 93 4.56 -1.34 -8.48
CA LEU A 93 4.05 -0.07 -7.95
C LEU A 93 5.16 0.79 -7.36
N ILE A 94 6.04 0.19 -6.56
CA ILE A 94 7.05 0.96 -5.84
C ILE A 94 8.11 1.57 -6.74
N VAL A 95 8.22 1.11 -7.98
CA VAL A 95 9.15 1.72 -8.95
C VAL A 95 8.42 2.56 -10.02
N GLY A 96 7.13 2.80 -9.82
CA GLY A 96 6.38 3.69 -10.69
C GLY A 96 5.80 3.06 -11.94
N LEU A 97 5.75 1.74 -12.02
CA LEU A 97 5.20 1.05 -13.19
C LEU A 97 3.69 0.88 -13.08
N PRO A 98 3.01 0.67 -14.22
CA PRO A 98 1.55 0.50 -14.22
C PRO A 98 1.12 -0.90 -13.75
N TRP A 99 1.19 -1.11 -12.47
CA TRP A 99 0.92 -2.40 -11.82
C TRP A 99 -0.51 -2.90 -12.02
N GLN A 100 -1.45 -1.99 -12.32
CA GLN A 100 -2.85 -2.40 -12.51
C GLN A 100 -3.03 -3.35 -13.67
N ARG A 101 -2.10 -3.36 -14.61
CA ARG A 101 -2.17 -4.22 -15.78
C ARG A 101 -1.64 -5.62 -15.51
N LEU A 102 -1.00 -5.83 -14.36
CA LEU A 102 -0.47 -7.15 -14.05
C LEU A 102 -1.61 -8.07 -13.65
N PRO A 103 -1.69 -9.25 -14.24
CA PRO A 103 -2.73 -10.20 -13.87
C PRO A 103 -2.44 -10.80 -12.51
N GLU A 104 -3.42 -11.53 -11.97
CA GLU A 104 -3.22 -12.33 -10.80
C GLU A 104 -2.10 -13.31 -11.08
N MET A 105 -1.27 -13.56 -10.08
CA MET A 105 -0.10 -14.32 -10.34
C MET A 105 -0.33 -15.70 -10.88
N SER A 106 -1.39 -16.32 -10.53
CA SER A 106 -1.65 -17.67 -11.01
C SER A 106 -1.85 -17.71 -12.52
N VAL A 107 -2.32 -16.61 -13.09
CA VAL A 107 -2.58 -16.57 -14.53
C VAL A 107 -1.29 -16.48 -15.30
N ILE A 108 -0.31 -15.85 -14.72
CA ILE A 108 0.92 -15.61 -15.42
C ILE A 108 1.69 -16.84 -15.73
N THR A 109 1.55 -17.79 -14.90
CA THR A 109 2.40 -18.96 -15.04
C THR A 109 2.08 -19.80 -16.21
N ARG A 110 0.92 -19.53 -16.84
CA ARG A 110 0.61 -20.35 -17.80
C ARG A 110 1.04 -20.01 -18.99
N MET A 111 1.72 -20.08 -19.33
CA MET A 111 2.08 -19.78 -20.45
C MET A 111 2.67 -20.62 -21.05
#